data_68c4c634682f8b5fa28679315722682a
#
_entry.id   68c4c634682f8b5fa28679315722682a
#
_cell.length_a   1.000
_cell.length_b   1.000
_cell.length_c   1.000
_cell.angle_alpha   90.00
_cell.angle_beta   90.00
_cell.angle_gamma   90.00
#
_symmetry.space_group_name_H-M   'P 1'
#
loop_
_entity.id
_entity.type
_entity.pdbx_description
1 polymer ?
#
loop_
_entity_poly.entity_id
_entity_poly.type
_entity_poly.pdbx_seq_one_letter_code
_entity_poly.pdbx_strand_id
1 'polypeptide(L)'
;SLFAMTAHVVFKKIDPENTVTHSKKLIKIIRNQIKFKNIIISDDLSMKSLKYSIAENTRRAFDAGCNIALHCNGNLKEMHCVAKNSPKVNAFVLKKTSEFYKNLS
;
A
#
# COMPACT_ATOMS: atom_id res chain seq x y z
N SER A 1 -12.88 -10.55 0.74
CA SER A 1 -11.51 -10.55 1.26
C SER A 1 -11.27 -9.37 2.21
N LEU A 2 -10.52 -9.59 3.28
CA LEU A 2 -10.16 -8.54 4.25
C LEU A 2 -8.99 -7.69 3.76
N PHE A 3 -8.20 -8.21 2.84
CA PHE A 3 -7.00 -7.54 2.34
C PHE A 3 -6.93 -7.60 0.82
N ALA A 4 -6.36 -6.58 0.22
CA ALA A 4 -5.99 -6.57 -1.20
C ALA A 4 -4.57 -6.02 -1.32
N MET A 5 -3.77 -6.58 -2.22
CA MET A 5 -2.43 -6.09 -2.50
C MET A 5 -2.39 -5.34 -3.82
N THR A 6 -1.69 -4.22 -3.84
CA THR A 6 -1.44 -3.50 -5.08
C THR A 6 -0.28 -4.14 -5.83
N ALA A 7 -0.19 -3.86 -7.14
CA ALA A 7 0.91 -4.33 -7.96
C ALA A 7 1.79 -3.16 -8.42
N HIS A 8 3.08 -3.43 -8.64
CA HIS A 8 4.01 -2.44 -9.18
C HIS A 8 3.97 -2.45 -10.72
N VAL A 9 2.77 -2.35 -11.27
CA VAL A 9 2.49 -2.37 -12.71
C VAL A 9 1.84 -1.06 -13.11
N VAL A 10 2.17 -0.55 -14.27
CA VAL A 10 1.58 0.68 -14.82
C VAL A 10 0.44 0.33 -15.76
N PHE A 11 -0.74 0.89 -15.51
CA PHE A 11 -1.87 0.82 -16.43
C PHE A 11 -1.92 2.10 -17.25
N LYS A 12 -1.28 2.09 -18.41
CA LYS A 12 -1.04 3.29 -19.23
C LYS A 12 -2.29 4.06 -19.62
N LYS A 13 -3.43 3.39 -19.77
CA LYS A 13 -4.69 4.04 -20.15
C LYS A 13 -5.34 4.82 -19.01
N ILE A 14 -5.00 4.50 -17.77
CA ILE A 14 -5.60 5.12 -16.58
C ILE A 14 -4.60 6.07 -15.92
N ASP A 15 -3.39 5.59 -15.65
CA ASP A 15 -2.32 6.38 -15.04
C ASP A 15 -0.99 5.97 -15.67
N PRO A 16 -0.54 6.68 -16.73
CA PRO A 16 0.68 6.30 -17.44
C PRO A 16 1.97 6.58 -16.66
N GLU A 17 1.91 7.35 -15.59
CA GLU A 17 3.10 7.80 -14.86
C GLU A 17 3.37 6.99 -13.60
N ASN A 18 2.36 6.35 -13.02
CA ASN A 18 2.49 5.67 -11.73
C ASN A 18 2.10 4.20 -11.81
N THR A 19 2.79 3.35 -11.04
CA THR A 19 2.35 1.97 -10.78
C THR A 19 1.06 2.02 -9.95
N VAL A 20 0.33 0.91 -9.91
CA VAL A 20 -0.90 0.82 -9.10
C VAL A 20 -0.62 1.21 -7.65
N THR A 21 0.51 0.77 -7.09
CA THR A 21 0.90 1.07 -5.71
C THR A 21 1.01 2.58 -5.45
N HIS A 22 1.44 3.36 -6.45
CA HIS A 22 1.62 4.81 -6.33
C HIS A 22 0.50 5.62 -6.99
N SER A 23 -0.54 4.96 -7.52
CA SER A 23 -1.58 5.64 -8.28
C SER A 23 -2.80 5.94 -7.43
N LYS A 24 -2.96 7.20 -7.06
CA LYS A 24 -4.15 7.67 -6.37
C LYS A 24 -5.42 7.42 -7.21
N LYS A 25 -5.34 7.56 -8.54
CA LYS A 25 -6.46 7.31 -9.46
C LYS A 25 -6.92 5.86 -9.41
N LEU A 26 -5.98 4.91 -9.50
CA LEU A 26 -6.30 3.48 -9.50
C LEU A 26 -6.84 3.03 -8.16
N ILE A 27 -6.27 3.52 -7.06
CA ILE A 27 -6.76 3.18 -5.73
C ILE A 27 -8.17 3.75 -5.50
N LYS A 28 -8.47 4.94 -6.02
CA LYS A 28 -9.84 5.48 -6.00
C LYS A 28 -10.81 4.59 -6.78
N ILE A 29 -10.41 4.06 -7.93
CA ILE A 29 -11.23 3.13 -8.71
C ILE A 29 -11.52 1.88 -7.89
N ILE A 30 -10.51 1.31 -7.24
CA ILE A 30 -10.66 0.15 -6.37
C ILE A 30 -11.65 0.44 -5.25
N ARG A 31 -11.55 1.60 -4.61
CA ARG A 31 -12.44 1.99 -3.51
C ARG A 31 -13.87 2.26 -3.96
N ASN A 32 -14.04 3.01 -5.05
CA ASN A 32 -15.33 3.57 -5.44
C ASN A 32 -16.08 2.74 -6.46
N GLN A 33 -15.42 2.20 -7.48
CA GLN A 33 -16.07 1.44 -8.54
C GLN A 33 -16.12 -0.06 -8.24
N ILE A 34 -15.02 -0.61 -7.75
CA ILE A 34 -14.97 -2.02 -7.32
C ILE A 34 -15.56 -2.16 -5.91
N LYS A 35 -15.68 -1.05 -5.18
CA LYS A 35 -16.25 -0.97 -3.84
C LYS A 35 -15.50 -1.82 -2.81
N PHE A 36 -14.19 -1.91 -2.93
CA PHE A 36 -13.37 -2.59 -1.94
C PHE A 36 -13.23 -1.71 -0.70
N LYS A 37 -13.76 -2.18 0.43
CA LYS A 37 -13.85 -1.40 1.68
C LYS A 37 -12.84 -1.79 2.76
N ASN A 38 -11.95 -2.73 2.47
CA ASN A 38 -11.03 -3.28 3.45
C ASN A 38 -9.59 -2.77 3.27
N ILE A 39 -8.64 -3.44 3.91
CA ILE A 39 -7.23 -3.01 3.94
C ILE A 39 -6.59 -3.20 2.57
N ILE A 40 -5.92 -2.16 2.07
CA ILE A 40 -5.07 -2.24 0.88
C ILE A 40 -3.61 -2.24 1.35
N ILE A 41 -2.88 -3.28 0.97
CA ILE A 41 -1.46 -3.47 1.30
C ILE A 41 -0.65 -3.22 0.03
N SER A 42 0.45 -2.44 0.13
CA SER A 42 1.37 -2.31 -1.00
C SER A 42 2.02 -3.64 -1.31
N ASP A 43 2.45 -3.85 -2.55
CA ASP A 43 3.40 -4.91 -2.84
C ASP A 43 4.78 -4.52 -2.27
N ASP A 44 5.75 -5.44 -2.32
CA ASP A 44 7.07 -5.22 -1.72
C ASP A 44 7.71 -3.92 -2.25
N LEU A 45 7.94 -2.97 -1.35
CA LEU A 45 8.49 -1.65 -1.69
C LEU A 45 9.98 -1.70 -2.10
N SER A 46 10.65 -2.82 -1.87
CA SER A 46 12.05 -3.01 -2.28
C SER A 46 12.19 -3.46 -3.74
N MET A 47 11.08 -3.72 -4.44
CA MET A 47 11.11 -4.18 -5.82
C MET A 47 11.60 -3.09 -6.78
N LYS A 48 12.42 -3.52 -7.77
CA LYS A 48 13.05 -2.62 -8.74
C LYS A 48 12.06 -1.89 -9.66
N SER A 49 10.84 -2.36 -9.78
CA SER A 49 9.81 -1.71 -10.59
C SER A 49 9.37 -0.35 -10.04
N LEU A 50 9.70 -0.04 -8.81
CA LEU A 50 9.47 1.28 -8.22
C LEU A 50 10.67 2.18 -8.47
N LYS A 51 10.41 3.40 -8.95
CA LYS A 51 11.43 4.30 -9.49
C LYS A 51 12.19 5.13 -8.45
N TYR A 52 11.67 5.20 -7.25
CA TYR A 52 12.15 6.18 -6.25
C TYR A 52 12.95 5.49 -5.16
N SER A 53 13.49 6.27 -4.22
CA SER A 53 14.12 5.74 -3.02
C SER A 53 13.09 5.00 -2.15
N ILE A 54 13.55 4.17 -1.23
CA ILE A 54 12.66 3.44 -0.30
C ILE A 54 11.79 4.43 0.49
N ALA A 55 12.35 5.54 0.96
CA ALA A 55 11.59 6.56 1.69
C ALA A 55 10.47 7.16 0.83
N GLU A 56 10.80 7.53 -0.41
CA GLU A 56 9.82 8.12 -1.33
C GLU A 56 8.78 7.09 -1.77
N ASN A 57 9.19 5.85 -2.06
CA ASN A 57 8.25 4.78 -2.41
C ASN A 57 7.24 4.55 -1.28
N THR A 58 7.69 4.58 -0.03
CA THR A 58 6.82 4.44 1.14
C THR A 58 5.81 5.57 1.21
N ARG A 59 6.27 6.82 1.12
CA ARG A 59 5.39 7.98 1.16
C ARG A 59 4.36 7.97 0.04
N ARG A 60 4.78 7.64 -1.18
CA ARG A 60 3.89 7.60 -2.35
C ARG A 60 2.83 6.50 -2.23
N ALA A 61 3.19 5.35 -1.67
CA ALA A 61 2.22 4.28 -1.44
C ALA A 61 1.11 4.73 -0.49
N PHE A 62 1.47 5.37 0.63
CA PHE A 62 0.47 5.87 1.59
C PHE A 62 -0.32 7.05 1.01
N ASP A 63 0.34 7.96 0.30
CA ASP A 63 -0.35 9.09 -0.35
C ASP A 63 -1.35 8.63 -1.41
N ALA A 64 -1.05 7.54 -2.10
CA ALA A 64 -1.97 6.95 -3.08
C ALA A 64 -3.19 6.30 -2.42
N GLY A 65 -3.09 5.88 -1.16
CA GLY A 65 -4.21 5.31 -0.42
C GLY A 65 -3.97 3.90 0.13
N CYS A 66 -2.75 3.37 0.05
CA CYS A 66 -2.42 2.10 0.71
C CYS A 66 -2.52 2.28 2.22
N ASN A 67 -3.00 1.26 2.91
CA ASN A 67 -3.16 1.27 4.36
C ASN A 67 -1.95 0.69 5.08
N ILE A 68 -1.25 -0.24 4.43
CA ILE A 68 -0.09 -0.94 4.98
C ILE A 68 0.98 -1.03 3.89
N ALA A 69 2.23 -0.79 4.25
CA ALA A 69 3.38 -0.96 3.37
C ALA A 69 4.07 -2.29 3.65
N LEU A 70 4.45 -3.00 2.59
CA LEU A 70 5.16 -4.27 2.68
C LEU A 70 6.61 -4.08 2.26
N HIS A 71 7.54 -4.68 3.01
CA HIS A 71 8.97 -4.70 2.70
C HIS A 71 9.52 -6.09 3.02
N CYS A 72 10.11 -6.76 2.03
CA CYS A 72 10.40 -8.19 2.11
C CYS A 72 11.89 -8.57 2.05
N ASN A 73 12.82 -7.61 1.85
CA ASN A 73 14.21 -8.00 1.61
C ASN A 73 15.09 -8.21 2.85
N GLY A 74 14.58 -7.97 4.05
CA GLY A 74 15.32 -8.19 5.29
C GLY A 74 16.43 -7.19 5.59
N ASN A 75 16.60 -6.15 4.78
CA ASN A 75 17.60 -5.11 5.03
C ASN A 75 17.12 -4.19 6.16
N LEU A 76 17.83 -4.19 7.29
CA LEU A 76 17.42 -3.44 8.47
C LEU A 76 17.35 -1.93 8.25
N LYS A 77 18.27 -1.36 7.49
CA LYS A 77 18.26 0.07 7.17
C LYS A 77 17.02 0.45 6.37
N GLU A 78 16.67 -0.36 5.37
CA GLU A 78 15.47 -0.14 4.55
C GLU A 78 14.20 -0.33 5.36
N MET A 79 14.14 -1.37 6.20
CA MET A 79 12.99 -1.61 7.08
C MET A 79 12.77 -0.43 8.03
N HIS A 80 13.84 0.09 8.62
CA HIS A 80 13.78 1.27 9.48
C HIS A 80 13.31 2.51 8.71
N CYS A 81 13.78 2.69 7.48
CA CYS A 81 13.36 3.77 6.60
C CYS A 81 11.87 3.69 6.28
N VAL A 82 11.37 2.51 5.95
CA VAL A 82 9.93 2.30 5.69
C VAL A 82 9.12 2.65 6.94
N ALA A 83 9.52 2.16 8.10
CA ALA A 83 8.82 2.44 9.36
C ALA A 83 8.78 3.95 9.66
N LYS A 84 9.91 4.63 9.48
CA LYS A 84 10.03 6.06 9.73
C LYS A 84 9.14 6.90 8.80
N ASN A 85 8.93 6.45 7.55
CA ASN A 85 8.13 7.16 6.56
C ASN A 85 6.69 6.69 6.49
N SER A 86 6.30 5.74 7.34
CA SER A 86 4.91 5.27 7.44
C SER A 86 4.15 6.13 8.44
N PRO A 87 2.87 6.43 8.18
CA PRO A 87 2.05 7.17 9.14
C PRO A 87 1.73 6.32 10.35
N LYS A 88 1.29 6.96 11.43
CA LYS A 88 0.76 6.24 12.59
C LYS A 88 -0.49 5.46 12.20
N VAL A 89 -0.72 4.32 12.87
CA VAL A 89 -1.92 3.52 12.66
C VAL A 89 -3.16 4.40 12.90
N ASN A 90 -4.04 4.45 11.90
CA ASN A 90 -5.27 5.24 12.00
C ASN A 90 -6.46 4.37 12.45
N ALA A 91 -7.59 5.02 12.71
CA ALA A 91 -8.80 4.36 13.20
C ALA A 91 -9.33 3.30 12.22
N PHE A 92 -9.21 3.55 10.90
CA PHE A 92 -9.65 2.59 9.88
C PHE A 92 -8.84 1.29 9.96
N VAL A 93 -7.51 1.38 10.02
CA VAL A 93 -6.63 0.21 10.11
C VAL A 93 -6.88 -0.55 11.40
N LEU A 94 -7.01 0.15 12.53
CA LEU A 94 -7.32 -0.47 13.82
C LEU A 94 -8.64 -1.23 13.77
N LYS A 95 -9.68 -0.62 13.21
CA LYS A 95 -10.99 -1.25 13.10
C LYS A 95 -10.94 -2.52 12.26
N LYS A 96 -10.30 -2.44 11.09
CA LYS A 96 -10.25 -3.58 10.15
C LYS A 96 -9.39 -4.72 10.67
N THR A 97 -8.25 -4.42 11.29
CA THR A 97 -7.41 -5.46 11.89
C THR A 97 -8.10 -6.12 13.10
N SER A 98 -8.83 -5.37 13.89
CA SER A 98 -9.63 -5.91 14.99
C SER A 98 -10.71 -6.87 14.50
N GLU A 99 -11.41 -6.53 13.41
CA GLU A 99 -12.37 -7.40 12.76
C GLU A 99 -11.71 -8.71 12.29
N PHE A 100 -10.51 -8.60 11.72
CA PHE A 100 -9.75 -9.76 11.27
C PHE A 100 -9.43 -10.70 12.44
N TYR A 101 -8.93 -10.18 13.56
CA TYR A 101 -8.65 -10.98 14.74
C TYR A 101 -9.90 -11.65 15.32
N LYS A 102 -11.03 -10.96 15.31
CA LYS A 102 -12.30 -11.55 15.74
C LYS A 102 -12.69 -12.76 14.90
N ASN A 103 -12.45 -12.67 13.58
CA ASN A 103 -12.79 -13.77 12.67
C ASN A 103 -11.86 -14.97 12.79
N LEU A 104 -10.68 -14.80 13.40
CA LEU A 104 -9.73 -15.88 13.65
C LEU A 104 -10.03 -16.66 14.93
N SER A 105 -10.74 -16.07 15.86
CA SER A 105 -11.02 -16.68 17.17
C SER A 105 -12.28 -17.56 17.20
#